data_37ce8ba1cad60cf7be193a71462b1bef
#
_entry.id   37ce8ba1cad60cf7be193a71462b1bef
#
_cell.length_a   1.000
_cell.length_b   1.000
_cell.length_c   1.000
_cell.angle_alpha   90.00
_cell.angle_beta   90.00
_cell.angle_gamma   90.00
#
_symmetry.space_group_name_H-M   'P 1'
#
loop_
_entity.id
_entity.type
_entity.pdbx_description
1 polymer ?
#
loop_
_entity_poly.entity_id
_entity_poly.type
_entity_poly.pdbx_seq_one_letter_code
_entity_poly.pdbx_strand_id
1 'polypeptide(L)'
;MYVALKEAKIKSKYEGETFVLLNGFHFENKVYERQANGKGEYKNRGEKRILPIKYTPDFIGEDFIIETKGRANDSFPMRWKLFKQLIVNQFPGITLYKPQNQKECVETVRLILLKRKQ
;
A
#
# COMPACT_ATOMS: atom_id res chain seq x y z
N MET A 1 0.19 14.20 -9.20
CA MET A 1 1.11 14.17 -8.02
C MET A 1 2.56 14.31 -8.39
N TYR A 2 3.01 13.64 -9.43
CA TYR A 2 4.40 13.72 -9.88
C TYR A 2 4.84 15.16 -10.17
N VAL A 3 4.03 15.89 -10.92
CA VAL A 3 4.34 17.30 -11.27
C VAL A 3 4.42 18.18 -10.03
N ALA A 4 3.49 18.01 -9.08
CA ALA A 4 3.47 18.80 -7.86
C ALA A 4 4.72 18.57 -7.00
N LEU A 5 5.17 17.33 -6.88
CA LEU A 5 6.40 17.00 -6.15
C LEU A 5 7.62 17.60 -6.84
N LYS A 6 7.69 17.47 -8.16
CA LYS A 6 8.81 17.99 -8.93
C LYS A 6 8.91 19.51 -8.85
N GLU A 7 7.78 20.22 -8.98
CA GLU A 7 7.75 21.66 -8.88
C GLU A 7 8.17 22.17 -7.50
N ALA A 8 7.82 21.42 -6.45
CA ALA A 8 8.21 21.74 -5.08
C ALA A 8 9.63 21.29 -4.75
N LYS A 9 10.35 20.68 -5.71
CA LYS A 9 11.71 20.15 -5.54
C LYS A 9 11.80 19.11 -4.41
N ILE A 10 10.75 18.32 -4.26
CA ILE A 10 10.70 17.23 -3.30
C ILE A 10 11.15 15.95 -4.00
N LYS A 11 12.20 15.32 -3.46
CA LYS A 11 12.72 14.07 -4.02
C LYS A 11 11.83 12.90 -3.65
N SER A 12 11.48 12.09 -4.63
CA SER A 12 10.71 10.86 -4.42
C SER A 12 11.01 9.86 -5.52
N LYS A 13 10.68 8.60 -5.26
CA LYS A 13 10.75 7.53 -6.24
C LYS A 13 9.34 7.06 -6.56
N TYR A 14 9.01 6.98 -7.84
CA TYR A 14 7.74 6.45 -8.29
C TYR A 14 7.80 4.93 -8.30
N GLU A 15 6.89 4.29 -7.56
CA GLU A 15 6.86 2.82 -7.42
C GLU A 15 8.24 2.24 -7.07
N GLY A 16 8.99 2.96 -6.23
CA GLY A 16 10.40 2.65 -5.97
C GLY A 16 10.64 1.43 -5.09
N GLU A 17 9.62 0.96 -4.36
CA GLU A 17 9.78 -0.18 -3.47
C GLU A 17 8.46 -0.93 -3.29
N THR A 18 8.56 -2.25 -3.18
CA THR A 18 7.43 -3.13 -2.90
C THR A 18 7.58 -3.69 -1.50
N PHE A 19 6.54 -3.55 -0.68
CA PHE A 19 6.53 -4.02 0.70
C PHE A 19 5.77 -5.33 0.80
N VAL A 20 6.27 -6.25 1.61
CA VAL A 20 5.57 -7.49 1.92
C VAL A 20 4.70 -7.25 3.14
N LEU A 21 3.39 -7.24 2.95
CA LEU A 21 2.42 -6.99 4.03
C LEU A 21 2.14 -8.25 4.84
N LEU A 22 2.14 -9.39 4.18
CA LEU A 22 1.97 -10.69 4.81
C LEU A 22 2.90 -11.67 4.10
N ASN A 23 3.75 -12.34 4.86
CA ASN A 23 4.65 -13.33 4.29
C ASN A 23 3.86 -14.53 3.77
N GLY A 24 4.36 -15.14 2.70
CA GLY A 24 3.80 -16.41 2.23
C GLY A 24 3.98 -17.48 3.28
N PHE A 25 3.11 -18.47 3.26
CA PHE A 25 3.17 -19.58 4.21
C PHE A 25 2.51 -20.81 3.61
N HIS A 26 2.75 -21.97 4.24
CA HIS A 26 2.11 -23.21 3.84
C HIS A 26 0.89 -23.46 4.72
N PHE A 27 -0.29 -23.54 4.10
CA PHE A 27 -1.51 -23.85 4.82
C PHE A 27 -1.65 -25.36 4.89
N GLU A 28 -1.45 -25.91 6.07
CA GLU A 28 -1.39 -27.37 6.27
C GLU A 28 -2.76 -28.00 6.53
N ASN A 29 -3.78 -27.21 6.75
CA ASN A 29 -5.11 -27.70 7.08
C ASN A 29 -5.94 -27.95 5.82
N LYS A 30 -7.08 -28.57 6.01
CA LYS A 30 -8.06 -28.72 4.94
C LYS A 30 -8.94 -27.47 4.86
N VAL A 31 -9.31 -27.09 3.66
CA VAL A 31 -10.31 -26.05 3.43
C VAL A 31 -11.18 -26.45 2.24
N TYR A 32 -12.47 -26.57 2.46
CA TYR A 32 -13.42 -26.94 1.42
C TYR A 32 -14.01 -25.68 0.82
N GLU A 33 -13.71 -25.44 -0.43
CA GLU A 33 -14.14 -24.23 -1.12
C GLU A 33 -14.06 -24.40 -2.63
N ARG A 34 -14.68 -23.49 -3.36
CA ARG A 34 -14.48 -23.36 -4.80
C ARG A 34 -13.23 -22.55 -5.06
N GLN A 35 -12.86 -22.39 -6.33
CA GLN A 35 -11.77 -21.49 -6.69
C GLN A 35 -12.12 -20.05 -6.30
N ALA A 36 -11.09 -19.19 -6.16
CA ALA A 36 -11.28 -17.81 -5.77
C ALA A 36 -12.23 -17.03 -6.69
N ASN A 37 -12.34 -17.43 -7.95
CA ASN A 37 -13.25 -16.81 -8.91
C ASN A 37 -14.70 -17.30 -8.77
N GLY A 38 -15.00 -18.16 -7.82
CA GLY A 38 -16.33 -18.71 -7.58
C GLY A 38 -16.69 -19.90 -8.48
N LYS A 39 -15.78 -20.33 -9.34
CA LYS A 39 -15.98 -21.44 -10.26
C LYS A 39 -15.35 -22.72 -9.73
N GLY A 40 -15.55 -23.80 -10.46
CA GLY A 40 -15.02 -25.12 -10.10
C GLY A 40 -15.90 -25.82 -9.06
N GLU A 41 -15.45 -26.96 -8.58
CA GLU A 41 -16.23 -27.74 -7.63
C GLU A 41 -15.84 -27.40 -6.19
N TYR A 42 -16.79 -27.64 -5.29
CA TYR A 42 -16.60 -27.48 -3.84
C TYR A 42 -15.84 -28.70 -3.33
N LYS A 43 -14.55 -28.52 -3.04
CA LYS A 43 -13.67 -29.61 -2.62
C LYS A 43 -12.54 -29.10 -1.74
N ASN A 44 -11.77 -30.01 -1.14
CA ASN A 44 -10.62 -29.64 -0.34
C ASN A 44 -9.53 -29.00 -1.24
N ARG A 45 -9.21 -27.74 -0.96
CA ARG A 45 -8.17 -26.99 -1.66
C ARG A 45 -7.10 -26.52 -0.68
N GLY A 46 -7.01 -27.15 0.47
CA GLY A 46 -5.97 -26.88 1.46
C GLY A 46 -4.66 -27.59 1.13
N GLU A 47 -3.79 -27.66 2.15
CA GLU A 47 -2.47 -28.29 2.06
C GLU A 47 -1.65 -27.74 0.90
N LYS A 48 -1.60 -26.41 0.78
CA LYS A 48 -0.86 -25.75 -0.29
C LYS A 48 -0.24 -24.44 0.19
N ARG A 49 0.69 -23.95 -0.62
CA ARG A 49 1.38 -22.70 -0.33
C ARG A 49 0.47 -21.52 -0.59
N ILE A 50 0.44 -20.61 0.38
CA ILE A 50 -0.24 -19.32 0.25
C ILE A 50 0.81 -18.27 -0.11
N LEU A 51 0.55 -17.53 -1.19
CA LEU A 51 1.46 -16.50 -1.65
C LEU A 51 1.45 -15.27 -0.74
N PRO A 52 2.55 -14.52 -0.69
CA PRO A 52 2.58 -13.31 0.12
C PRO A 52 1.64 -12.25 -0.42
N ILE A 53 1.20 -11.34 0.46
CA ILE A 53 0.46 -10.14 0.07
C ILE A 53 1.48 -9.01 0.01
N LYS A 54 1.57 -8.34 -1.15
CA LYS A 54 2.52 -7.27 -1.39
C LYS A 54 1.79 -5.97 -1.74
N TYR A 55 2.51 -4.85 -1.55
CA TYR A 55 1.97 -3.53 -1.85
C TYR A 55 3.08 -2.61 -2.33
N THR A 56 2.83 -1.92 -3.44
CA THR A 56 3.76 -0.95 -4.02
C THR A 56 3.08 0.42 -4.00
N PRO A 57 3.47 1.33 -3.08
CA PRO A 57 2.90 2.67 -3.07
C PRO A 57 3.39 3.49 -4.26
N ASP A 58 2.64 4.54 -4.61
CA ASP A 58 2.97 5.36 -5.78
C ASP A 58 4.26 6.15 -5.62
N PHE A 59 4.45 6.84 -4.51
CA PHE A 59 5.62 7.67 -4.29
C PHE A 59 6.24 7.44 -2.92
N ILE A 60 7.55 7.31 -2.89
CA ILE A 60 8.31 7.12 -1.65
C ILE A 60 9.36 8.21 -1.55
N GLY A 61 9.29 9.00 -0.49
CA GLY A 61 10.29 10.00 -0.16
C GLY A 61 11.06 9.63 1.10
N GLU A 62 11.92 10.53 1.54
CA GLU A 62 12.75 10.30 2.72
C GLU A 62 11.93 10.11 3.99
N ASP A 63 10.89 10.93 4.16
CA ASP A 63 10.08 10.95 5.39
C ASP A 63 8.58 10.79 5.11
N PHE A 64 8.21 10.38 3.90
CA PHE A 64 6.81 10.25 3.52
C PHE A 64 6.59 9.16 2.49
N ILE A 65 5.35 8.67 2.43
CA ILE A 65 4.89 7.76 1.38
C ILE A 65 3.52 8.25 0.93
N ILE A 66 3.31 8.30 -0.38
CA ILE A 66 2.06 8.79 -0.98
C ILE A 66 1.42 7.70 -1.82
N GLU A 67 0.13 7.49 -1.60
CA GLU A 67 -0.72 6.67 -2.45
C GLU A 67 -1.78 7.58 -3.07
N THR A 68 -1.72 7.80 -4.39
CA THR A 68 -2.74 8.58 -5.08
C THR A 68 -3.91 7.67 -5.40
N LYS A 69 -5.13 8.06 -5.01
CA LYS A 69 -6.27 7.17 -5.13
C LYS A 69 -7.49 7.89 -5.66
N GLY A 70 -7.80 7.66 -6.94
CA GLY A 70 -9.02 8.17 -7.55
C GLY A 70 -10.25 7.41 -7.07
N ARG A 71 -10.12 6.11 -6.88
CA ARG A 71 -11.17 5.25 -6.31
C ARG A 71 -10.53 4.00 -5.75
N ALA A 72 -11.10 3.47 -4.68
CA ALA A 72 -10.61 2.25 -4.06
C ALA A 72 -11.15 1.03 -4.79
N ASN A 73 -10.35 -0.03 -4.88
CA ASN A 73 -10.83 -1.35 -5.24
C ASN A 73 -11.12 -2.12 -3.95
N ASP A 74 -11.73 -3.32 -4.08
CA ASP A 74 -12.20 -4.07 -2.93
C ASP A 74 -11.09 -4.50 -1.96
N SER A 75 -9.88 -4.71 -2.45
CA SER A 75 -8.75 -5.18 -1.62
C SER A 75 -7.94 -4.05 -1.02
N PHE A 76 -8.09 -2.82 -1.51
CA PHE A 76 -7.23 -1.70 -1.07
C PHE A 76 -7.41 -1.34 0.40
N PRO A 77 -8.63 -1.22 0.95
CA PRO A 77 -8.77 -0.87 2.37
C PRO A 77 -8.05 -1.83 3.30
N MET A 78 -8.09 -3.14 3.01
CA MET A 78 -7.38 -4.14 3.80
C MET A 78 -5.87 -3.97 3.66
N ARG A 79 -5.38 -3.81 2.43
CA ARG A 79 -3.94 -3.60 2.19
C ARG A 79 -3.43 -2.35 2.90
N TRP A 80 -4.22 -1.29 2.88
CA TRP A 80 -3.86 -0.03 3.54
C TRP A 80 -3.74 -0.20 5.06
N LYS A 81 -4.65 -0.95 5.66
CA LYS A 81 -4.55 -1.27 7.10
C LYS A 81 -3.28 -2.06 7.42
N LEU A 82 -3.00 -3.10 6.63
CA LEU A 82 -1.79 -3.90 6.82
C LEU A 82 -0.53 -3.06 6.62
N PHE A 83 -0.56 -2.16 5.65
CA PHE A 83 0.56 -1.27 5.39
C PHE A 83 0.78 -0.30 6.56
N LYS A 84 -0.27 0.26 7.13
CA LYS A 84 -0.15 1.11 8.32
C LYS A 84 0.51 0.37 9.48
N GLN A 85 0.15 -0.89 9.69
CA GLN A 85 0.78 -1.70 10.72
C GLN A 85 2.26 -1.91 10.45
N LEU A 86 2.62 -2.19 9.20
CA LEU A 86 4.01 -2.35 8.81
C LEU A 86 4.80 -1.05 9.06
N ILE A 87 4.24 0.09 8.67
CA ILE A 87 4.89 1.39 8.82
C ILE A 87 5.14 1.71 10.30
N VAL A 88 4.14 1.54 11.15
CA VAL A 88 4.31 1.86 12.57
C VAL A 88 5.34 0.94 13.25
N ASN A 89 5.48 -0.29 12.76
CA ASN A 89 6.41 -1.26 13.34
C ASN A 89 7.83 -1.12 12.81
N GLN A 90 8.00 -0.81 11.52
CA GLN A 90 9.31 -0.85 10.88
C GLN A 90 9.88 0.53 10.53
N PHE A 91 9.02 1.51 10.30
CA PHE A 91 9.43 2.84 9.85
C PHE A 91 8.73 3.94 10.65
N PRO A 92 8.89 3.96 11.99
CA PRO A 92 8.28 5.02 12.79
C PRO A 92 8.81 6.39 12.35
N GLY A 93 7.95 7.36 12.22
CA GLY A 93 8.32 8.69 11.73
C GLY A 93 7.99 8.94 10.28
N ILE A 94 7.66 7.91 9.50
CA ILE A 94 7.15 8.09 8.14
C ILE A 94 5.70 8.55 8.20
N THR A 95 5.37 9.60 7.47
CA THR A 95 3.98 10.07 7.33
C THR A 95 3.39 9.52 6.05
N LEU A 96 2.17 9.03 6.11
CA LEU A 96 1.44 8.53 4.95
C LEU A 96 0.45 9.58 4.46
N TYR A 97 0.33 9.72 3.14
CA TYR A 97 -0.61 10.62 2.51
C TYR A 97 -1.38 9.85 1.44
N LYS A 98 -2.68 10.09 1.37
CA LYS A 98 -3.54 9.42 0.39
C LYS A 98 -4.47 10.44 -0.27
N PRO A 99 -3.92 11.33 -1.13
CA PRO A 99 -4.75 12.30 -1.83
C PRO A 99 -5.63 11.64 -2.88
N GLN A 100 -6.87 12.10 -3.01
CA GLN A 100 -7.85 11.55 -3.95
C GLN A 100 -8.19 12.50 -5.10
N ASN A 101 -7.69 13.73 -5.06
CA ASN A 101 -7.95 14.73 -6.10
C ASN A 101 -6.81 15.74 -6.15
N GLN A 102 -6.88 16.65 -7.12
CA GLN A 102 -5.83 17.66 -7.32
C GLN A 102 -5.65 18.56 -6.11
N LYS A 103 -6.74 18.98 -5.48
CA LYS A 103 -6.69 19.84 -4.30
C LYS A 103 -5.93 19.16 -3.16
N GLU A 104 -6.18 17.88 -2.95
CA GLU A 104 -5.51 17.11 -1.90
C GLU A 104 -4.05 16.81 -2.24
N CYS A 105 -3.71 16.71 -3.52
CA CYS A 105 -2.31 16.60 -3.95
C CYS A 105 -1.54 17.87 -3.59
N VAL A 106 -2.12 19.04 -3.83
CA VAL A 106 -1.52 20.32 -3.47
C VAL A 106 -1.35 20.41 -1.95
N GLU A 107 -2.38 20.03 -1.20
CA GLU A 107 -2.34 20.02 0.26
C GLU A 107 -1.26 19.08 0.79
N THR A 108 -1.10 17.92 0.17
CA THR A 108 -0.06 16.96 0.54
C THR A 108 1.32 17.58 0.43
N VAL A 109 1.61 18.26 -0.68
CA VAL A 109 2.89 18.95 -0.88
C VAL A 109 3.10 20.01 0.21
N ARG A 110 2.05 20.80 0.50
CA ARG A 110 2.10 21.82 1.55
C ARG A 110 2.46 21.21 2.91
N LEU A 111 1.83 20.10 3.26
CA LEU A 111 2.06 19.43 4.54
C LEU A 111 3.48 18.86 4.64
N ILE A 112 4.00 18.29 3.55
CA ILE A 112 5.38 17.79 3.53
C ILE A 112 6.37 18.91 3.77
N LEU A 113 6.19 20.04 3.08
CA LEU A 113 7.07 21.18 3.23
C LEU A 113 6.97 21.80 4.63
N LEU A 114 5.76 21.87 5.19
CA LEU A 114 5.53 22.40 6.53
C LEU A 114 6.25 21.57 7.59
N LYS A 115 6.16 20.25 7.48
CA LYS A 115 6.82 19.34 8.41
C LYS A 115 8.34 19.52 8.40
N ARG A 116 8.92 19.76 7.23
CA ARG A 116 10.37 19.93 7.07
C ARG A 116 10.91 21.23 7.65
N LYS A 117 10.05 22.21 7.89
CA LYS A 117 10.43 23.47 8.51
C LYS A 117 10.47 23.41 10.04
N GLN A 118 9.96 22.33 10.62
CA GLN A 118 9.93 22.17 12.08
C GLN A 118 11.21 21.62 12.64
#